data_745c17932f58ce6d40d2fc214c83ac10
#
_entry.id   745c17932f58ce6d40d2fc214c83ac10
#
_cell.length_a   1.000
_cell.length_b   1.000
_cell.length_c   1.000
_cell.angle_alpha   90.00
_cell.angle_beta   90.00
_cell.angle_gamma   90.00
#
_symmetry.space_group_name_H-M   'P 1'
#
loop_
_entity.id
_entity.type
_entity.pdbx_description
1 polymer ?
#
loop_
_entity_poly.entity_id
_entity_poly.type
_entity_poly.pdbx_seq_one_letter_code
_entity_poly.pdbx_strand_id
1 'polypeptide(L)'
;MNADVVAIGPARAALPGIANYLAAVANLGRRSFKPALPALAFLYFYRLGMGAYVALSDYSYPLGRDAIGAVVPQMMVIASFVPLLLLVYTPFLPLQDGLLRGHEMNFLAAIRRVLETAWNFMLSGIAQMLVFFVPFVVILVIAGLMLPDAGGEAESGGARLIVMSFAILAGILWWLLAGLLMIFATPAVVLDGEGPVQSLRTSFRLVTRNLGDILLRLLAFAFLAFVIYFVAMMPATILTNVERASGVTSVPIKLAAVIWTSAVDTFFFPFWVAALMVLYRALIPYAGETRAGAPVAIDEEFRPVTAPRAPFE
;
A
#
# COMPACT_ATOMS: atom_id res chain seq x y z
N MET A 1 29.72 46.41 -4.36
CA MET A 1 29.05 45.85 -3.17
C MET A 1 28.16 44.75 -3.66
N ASN A 2 28.69 43.52 -3.67
CA ASN A 2 27.95 42.33 -4.07
C ASN A 2 27.16 41.85 -2.86
N ALA A 3 25.84 41.96 -2.95
CA ALA A 3 24.94 41.36 -1.96
C ALA A 3 24.98 39.86 -2.16
N ASP A 4 25.60 39.12 -1.24
CA ASP A 4 25.54 37.67 -1.12
C ASP A 4 24.09 37.24 -1.02
N VAL A 5 23.55 36.76 -2.14
CA VAL A 5 22.29 36.01 -2.15
C VAL A 5 22.56 34.69 -1.44
N VAL A 6 22.39 34.67 -0.13
CA VAL A 6 22.32 33.45 0.64
C VAL A 6 21.13 32.67 0.08
N ALA A 7 21.45 31.66 -0.75
CA ALA A 7 20.47 30.69 -1.20
C ALA A 7 19.95 29.94 0.03
N ILE A 8 18.85 30.42 0.59
CA ILE A 8 18.10 29.71 1.64
C ILE A 8 17.62 28.42 0.99
N GLY A 9 18.34 27.34 1.28
CA GLY A 9 17.91 26.01 0.86
C GLY A 9 16.45 25.78 1.30
N PRO A 10 15.63 25.09 0.50
CA PRO A 10 14.22 24.92 0.81
C PRO A 10 14.10 24.33 2.22
N ALA A 11 13.46 25.09 3.13
CA ALA A 11 13.20 24.65 4.48
C ALA A 11 12.54 23.25 4.43
N ARG A 12 13.07 22.31 5.21
CA ARG A 12 12.46 20.97 5.33
C ARG A 12 11.00 21.15 5.68
N ALA A 13 10.10 20.51 4.94
CA ALA A 13 8.70 20.48 5.27
C ALA A 13 8.56 19.89 6.67
N ALA A 14 8.02 20.66 7.62
CA ALA A 14 7.77 20.15 8.96
C ALA A 14 6.61 19.14 8.86
N LEU A 15 6.94 17.87 8.95
CA LEU A 15 5.92 16.81 9.00
C LEU A 15 5.17 16.90 10.35
N PRO A 16 3.87 16.59 10.41
CA PRO A 16 3.10 16.59 11.65
C PRO A 16 3.71 15.66 12.69
N GLY A 17 3.59 15.95 13.97
CA GLY A 17 3.97 15.04 15.04
C GLY A 17 3.26 13.68 14.90
N ILE A 18 3.82 12.62 15.47
CA ILE A 18 3.29 11.24 15.31
C ILE A 18 1.83 11.16 15.73
N ALA A 19 1.46 11.75 16.88
CA ALA A 19 0.08 11.71 17.37
C ALA A 19 -0.89 12.41 16.38
N ASN A 20 -0.52 13.59 15.89
CA ASN A 20 -1.32 14.34 14.91
C ASN A 20 -1.40 13.60 13.57
N TYR A 21 -0.31 12.97 13.15
CA TYR A 21 -0.32 12.11 11.97
C TYR A 21 -1.31 10.95 12.11
N LEU A 22 -1.26 10.19 13.22
CA LEU A 22 -2.17 9.08 13.47
C LEU A 22 -3.63 9.54 13.57
N ALA A 23 -3.88 10.67 14.22
CA ALA A 23 -5.22 11.28 14.30
C ALA A 23 -5.75 11.69 12.91
N ALA A 24 -4.89 12.30 12.08
CA ALA A 24 -5.25 12.66 10.70
C ALA A 24 -5.56 11.42 9.84
N VAL A 25 -4.75 10.37 9.95
CA VAL A 25 -4.98 9.09 9.27
C VAL A 25 -6.32 8.47 9.69
N ALA A 26 -6.58 8.41 10.99
CA ALA A 26 -7.82 7.86 11.53
C ALA A 26 -9.06 8.65 11.06
N ASN A 27 -8.98 9.97 11.07
CA ASN A 27 -10.06 10.85 10.62
C ASN A 27 -10.30 10.72 9.11
N LEU A 28 -9.24 10.81 8.30
CA LEU A 28 -9.34 10.68 6.85
C LEU A 28 -9.85 9.29 6.44
N GLY A 29 -9.30 8.23 7.06
CA GLY A 29 -9.76 6.86 6.84
C GLY A 29 -11.26 6.73 7.12
N ARG A 30 -11.72 7.20 8.28
CA ARG A 30 -13.14 7.17 8.66
C ARG A 30 -14.04 7.95 7.71
N ARG A 31 -13.64 9.17 7.32
CA ARG A 31 -14.43 10.02 6.40
C ARG A 31 -14.52 9.46 5.00
N SER A 32 -13.54 8.68 4.57
CA SER A 32 -13.53 8.08 3.23
C SER A 32 -14.46 6.87 3.08
N PHE A 33 -14.99 6.29 4.16
CA PHE A 33 -15.88 5.12 4.07
C PHE A 33 -17.14 5.40 3.25
N LYS A 34 -17.88 6.46 3.59
CA LYS A 34 -19.15 6.77 2.92
C LYS A 34 -19.00 6.98 1.42
N PRO A 35 -18.11 7.88 0.94
CA PRO A 35 -17.95 8.10 -0.51
C PRO A 35 -17.29 6.92 -1.23
N ALA A 36 -16.51 6.06 -0.54
CA ALA A 36 -15.84 4.91 -1.12
C ALA A 36 -16.62 3.60 -0.98
N LEU A 37 -17.85 3.63 -0.46
CA LEU A 37 -18.65 2.43 -0.21
C LEU A 37 -18.73 1.48 -1.42
N PRO A 38 -18.92 1.95 -2.69
CA PRO A 38 -18.94 1.06 -3.84
C PRO A 38 -17.62 0.31 -4.05
N ALA A 39 -16.49 0.98 -3.86
CA ALA A 39 -15.16 0.36 -3.98
C ALA A 39 -14.91 -0.65 -2.86
N LEU A 40 -15.31 -0.31 -1.63
CA LEU A 40 -15.18 -1.21 -0.48
C LEU A 40 -16.07 -2.44 -0.64
N ALA A 41 -17.29 -2.29 -1.13
CA ALA A 41 -18.16 -3.41 -1.45
C ALA A 41 -17.53 -4.32 -2.52
N PHE A 42 -17.02 -3.74 -3.60
CA PHE A 42 -16.31 -4.50 -4.63
C PHE A 42 -15.09 -5.23 -4.05
N LEU A 43 -14.28 -4.56 -3.25
CA LEU A 43 -13.09 -5.16 -2.59
C LEU A 43 -13.50 -6.32 -1.67
N TYR A 44 -14.56 -6.14 -0.89
CA TYR A 44 -15.08 -7.16 0.00
C TYR A 44 -15.51 -8.41 -0.75
N PHE A 45 -16.37 -8.27 -1.77
CA PHE A 45 -16.85 -9.40 -2.56
C PHE A 45 -15.74 -10.07 -3.36
N TYR A 46 -14.79 -9.30 -3.88
CA TYR A 46 -13.60 -9.83 -4.54
C TYR A 46 -12.79 -10.71 -3.58
N ARG A 47 -12.46 -10.20 -2.38
CA ARG A 47 -11.72 -10.95 -1.36
C ARG A 47 -12.48 -12.17 -0.87
N LEU A 48 -13.78 -12.03 -0.66
CA LEU A 48 -14.65 -13.12 -0.28
C LEU A 48 -14.64 -14.23 -1.33
N GLY A 49 -14.80 -13.89 -2.61
CA GLY A 49 -14.75 -14.85 -3.71
C GLY A 49 -13.41 -15.57 -3.82
N MET A 50 -12.31 -14.83 -3.75
CA MET A 50 -10.96 -15.39 -3.79
C MET A 50 -10.66 -16.26 -2.56
N GLY A 51 -11.02 -15.79 -1.37
CA GLY A 51 -10.83 -16.54 -0.14
C GLY A 51 -11.67 -17.81 -0.10
N ALA A 52 -12.94 -17.76 -0.54
CA ALA A 52 -13.80 -18.93 -0.67
C ALA A 52 -13.26 -19.94 -1.71
N TYR A 53 -12.79 -19.44 -2.85
CA TYR A 53 -12.13 -20.30 -3.85
C TYR A 53 -10.94 -21.05 -3.26
N VAL A 54 -10.02 -20.35 -2.56
CA VAL A 54 -8.86 -20.96 -1.91
C VAL A 54 -9.26 -21.92 -0.79
N ALA A 55 -10.27 -21.56 0.02
CA ALA A 55 -10.71 -22.38 1.15
C ALA A 55 -11.47 -23.66 0.72
N LEU A 56 -12.15 -23.61 -0.42
CA LEU A 56 -12.95 -24.73 -0.94
C LEU A 56 -12.21 -25.58 -1.95
N SER A 57 -11.21 -25.02 -2.66
CA SER A 57 -10.30 -25.83 -3.45
C SER A 57 -9.46 -26.66 -2.47
N ASP A 58 -9.61 -27.98 -2.46
CA ASP A 58 -8.68 -28.88 -1.77
C ASP A 58 -7.30 -28.80 -2.43
N TYR A 59 -6.63 -27.67 -2.25
CA TYR A 59 -5.25 -27.47 -2.67
C TYR A 59 -4.33 -28.25 -1.72
N SER A 60 -4.43 -29.56 -1.73
CA SER A 60 -3.27 -30.39 -1.50
C SER A 60 -2.33 -30.13 -2.69
N TYR A 61 -1.34 -29.27 -2.49
CA TYR A 61 -0.25 -29.11 -3.47
C TYR A 61 0.31 -30.50 -3.78
N PRO A 62 0.02 -31.10 -4.94
CA PRO A 62 0.76 -32.27 -5.34
C PRO A 62 2.14 -31.78 -5.75
N LEU A 63 3.12 -31.99 -4.89
CA LEU A 63 4.54 -31.84 -5.20
C LEU A 63 4.99 -32.85 -6.29
N GLY A 64 4.12 -33.24 -7.18
CA GLY A 64 4.42 -34.24 -8.22
C GLY A 64 3.39 -34.25 -9.35
N ARG A 65 3.81 -33.89 -10.50
CA ARG A 65 3.31 -34.16 -11.85
C ARG A 65 2.49 -33.11 -12.59
N ASP A 66 1.77 -32.21 -11.94
CA ASP A 66 1.03 -31.18 -12.68
C ASP A 66 1.43 -29.76 -12.27
N ALA A 67 2.72 -29.42 -12.45
CA ALA A 67 3.24 -28.08 -12.19
C ALA A 67 2.43 -26.98 -12.94
N ILE A 68 1.91 -27.31 -14.12
CA ILE A 68 1.08 -26.41 -14.93
C ILE A 68 -0.28 -26.14 -14.26
N GLY A 69 -0.91 -27.18 -13.70
CA GLY A 69 -2.20 -27.04 -12.98
C GLY A 69 -2.12 -26.17 -11.72
N ALA A 70 -0.95 -26.10 -11.08
CA ALA A 70 -0.73 -25.24 -9.92
C ALA A 70 -0.38 -23.78 -10.30
N VAL A 71 0.21 -23.55 -11.48
CA VAL A 71 0.64 -22.22 -11.93
C VAL A 71 -0.55 -21.37 -12.42
N VAL A 72 -1.53 -21.98 -13.11
CA VAL A 72 -2.67 -21.26 -13.69
C VAL A 72 -3.49 -20.48 -12.62
N PRO A 73 -3.89 -21.07 -11.49
CA PRO A 73 -4.60 -20.34 -10.45
C PRO A 73 -3.77 -19.21 -9.83
N GLN A 74 -2.47 -19.42 -9.63
CA GLN A 74 -1.58 -18.37 -9.13
C GLN A 74 -1.46 -17.21 -10.12
N MET A 75 -1.35 -17.49 -11.41
CA MET A 75 -1.37 -16.47 -12.45
C MET A 75 -2.71 -15.74 -12.52
N MET A 76 -3.84 -16.41 -12.32
CA MET A 76 -5.15 -15.76 -12.23
C MET A 76 -5.25 -14.82 -11.03
N VAL A 77 -4.73 -15.23 -9.86
CA VAL A 77 -4.66 -14.36 -8.66
C VAL A 77 -3.81 -13.12 -8.96
N ILE A 78 -2.63 -13.29 -9.55
CA ILE A 78 -1.76 -12.17 -9.91
C ILE A 78 -2.41 -11.28 -10.97
N ALA A 79 -3.00 -11.86 -12.02
CA ALA A 79 -3.68 -11.11 -13.07
C ALA A 79 -4.89 -10.32 -12.55
N SER A 80 -5.62 -10.86 -11.56
CA SER A 80 -6.75 -10.17 -10.93
C SER A 80 -6.34 -9.01 -10.03
N PHE A 81 -5.06 -8.94 -9.61
CA PHE A 81 -4.55 -7.86 -8.79
C PHE A 81 -4.47 -6.52 -9.54
N VAL A 82 -4.23 -6.55 -10.85
CA VAL A 82 -4.15 -5.33 -11.68
C VAL A 82 -5.49 -4.58 -11.74
N PRO A 83 -6.64 -5.22 -12.07
CA PRO A 83 -7.95 -4.58 -11.98
C PRO A 83 -8.26 -4.06 -10.58
N LEU A 84 -7.87 -4.79 -9.54
CA LEU A 84 -8.07 -4.37 -8.15
C LEU A 84 -7.32 -3.07 -7.84
N LEU A 85 -6.06 -2.97 -8.25
CA LEU A 85 -5.29 -1.73 -8.11
C LEU A 85 -5.95 -0.57 -8.86
N LEU A 86 -6.36 -0.79 -10.12
CA LEU A 86 -6.97 0.26 -10.95
C LEU A 86 -8.35 0.70 -10.46
N LEU A 87 -9.20 -0.24 -10.06
CA LEU A 87 -10.60 0.04 -9.74
C LEU A 87 -10.85 0.36 -8.26
N VAL A 88 -9.93 -0.02 -7.38
CA VAL A 88 -10.07 0.19 -5.94
C VAL A 88 -9.02 1.13 -5.41
N TYR A 89 -7.74 0.76 -5.46
CA TYR A 89 -6.68 1.53 -4.81
C TYR A 89 -6.52 2.93 -5.40
N THR A 90 -6.41 3.05 -6.71
CA THR A 90 -6.13 4.34 -7.35
C THR A 90 -7.26 5.37 -7.22
N PRO A 91 -8.56 5.02 -7.30
CA PRO A 91 -9.64 5.97 -7.05
C PRO A 91 -9.72 6.48 -5.60
N PHE A 92 -9.19 5.73 -4.62
CA PHE A 92 -9.11 6.23 -3.25
C PHE A 92 -8.18 7.44 -3.12
N LEU A 93 -7.13 7.54 -3.94
CA LEU A 93 -6.18 8.65 -3.88
C LEU A 93 -6.87 10.01 -4.16
N PRO A 94 -7.52 10.25 -5.31
CA PRO A 94 -8.21 11.51 -5.55
C PRO A 94 -9.42 11.72 -4.63
N LEU A 95 -10.08 10.65 -4.18
CA LEU A 95 -11.17 10.75 -3.23
C LEU A 95 -10.69 11.28 -1.88
N GLN A 96 -9.61 10.73 -1.33
CA GLN A 96 -9.03 11.19 -0.08
C GLN A 96 -8.36 12.56 -0.22
N ASP A 97 -7.77 12.87 -1.37
CA ASP A 97 -7.25 14.19 -1.68
C ASP A 97 -8.36 15.26 -1.69
N GLY A 98 -9.52 14.93 -2.27
CA GLY A 98 -10.71 15.78 -2.21
C GLY A 98 -11.18 16.04 -0.78
N LEU A 99 -11.24 14.99 0.05
CA LEU A 99 -11.61 15.11 1.46
C LEU A 99 -10.61 15.96 2.27
N LEU A 100 -9.31 15.88 1.97
CA LEU A 100 -8.29 16.75 2.58
C LEU A 100 -8.47 18.20 2.19
N ARG A 101 -8.96 18.47 0.99
CA ARG A 101 -9.29 19.84 0.51
C ARG A 101 -10.68 20.32 0.96
N GLY A 102 -11.40 19.57 1.77
CA GLY A 102 -12.76 19.93 2.17
C GLY A 102 -13.84 19.74 1.08
N HIS A 103 -13.50 19.07 -0.04
CA HIS A 103 -14.43 18.80 -1.13
C HIS A 103 -14.89 17.34 -1.10
N GLU A 104 -16.20 17.12 -1.06
CA GLU A 104 -16.76 15.78 -1.22
C GLU A 104 -16.70 15.36 -2.70
N MET A 105 -15.78 14.46 -3.02
CA MET A 105 -15.68 13.86 -4.35
C MET A 105 -16.51 12.58 -4.43
N ASN A 106 -17.34 12.46 -5.48
CA ASN A 106 -18.05 11.22 -5.75
C ASN A 106 -17.06 10.17 -6.30
N PHE A 107 -17.28 8.90 -5.96
CA PHE A 107 -16.44 7.78 -6.39
C PHE A 107 -16.31 7.67 -7.93
N LEU A 108 -17.39 7.91 -8.67
CA LEU A 108 -17.35 7.93 -10.14
C LEU A 108 -16.44 9.03 -10.69
N ALA A 109 -16.45 10.22 -10.08
CA ALA A 109 -15.55 11.30 -10.47
C ALA A 109 -14.08 10.94 -10.15
N ALA A 110 -13.83 10.22 -9.06
CA ALA A 110 -12.51 9.71 -8.73
C ALA A 110 -12.02 8.67 -9.76
N ILE A 111 -12.88 7.73 -10.19
CA ILE A 111 -12.57 6.78 -11.27
C ILE A 111 -12.26 7.53 -12.58
N ARG A 112 -13.09 8.50 -12.96
CA ARG A 112 -12.87 9.27 -14.20
C ARG A 112 -11.49 9.94 -14.18
N ARG A 113 -11.11 10.56 -13.08
CA ARG A 113 -9.80 11.19 -12.91
C ARG A 113 -8.65 10.19 -13.06
N VAL A 114 -8.81 8.99 -12.51
CA VAL A 114 -7.81 7.91 -12.66
C VAL A 114 -7.71 7.46 -14.12
N LEU A 115 -8.85 7.34 -14.83
CA LEU A 115 -8.85 6.95 -16.24
C LEU A 115 -8.16 7.99 -17.13
N GLU A 116 -8.27 9.28 -16.80
CA GLU A 116 -7.55 10.36 -17.49
C GLU A 116 -6.04 10.23 -17.37
N THR A 117 -5.55 9.65 -16.28
CA THR A 117 -4.12 9.41 -16.01
C THR A 117 -3.69 7.96 -16.23
N ALA A 118 -4.60 7.10 -16.70
CA ALA A 118 -4.39 5.64 -16.76
C ALA A 118 -3.15 5.24 -17.56
N TRP A 119 -2.88 5.91 -18.67
CA TRP A 119 -1.69 5.62 -19.48
C TRP A 119 -0.39 5.90 -18.71
N ASN A 120 -0.26 7.05 -18.10
CA ASN A 120 0.90 7.41 -17.28
C ASN A 120 1.03 6.48 -16.07
N PHE A 121 -0.10 6.10 -15.47
CA PHE A 121 -0.14 5.14 -14.37
C PHE A 121 0.38 3.76 -14.80
N MET A 122 -0.07 3.23 -15.94
CA MET A 122 0.40 1.94 -16.48
C MET A 122 1.90 1.98 -16.77
N LEU A 123 2.38 3.02 -17.44
CA LEU A 123 3.81 3.18 -17.73
C LEU A 123 4.65 3.35 -16.46
N SER A 124 4.13 4.09 -15.46
CA SER A 124 4.77 4.20 -14.14
C SER A 124 4.82 2.86 -13.42
N GLY A 125 3.74 2.05 -13.52
CA GLY A 125 3.69 0.70 -12.98
C GLY A 125 4.74 -0.23 -13.62
N ILE A 126 4.90 -0.19 -14.94
CA ILE A 126 5.96 -0.93 -15.66
C ILE A 126 7.34 -0.47 -15.18
N ALA A 127 7.57 0.85 -15.09
CA ALA A 127 8.84 1.39 -14.62
C ALA A 127 9.14 0.97 -13.17
N GLN A 128 8.14 0.98 -12.30
CA GLN A 128 8.26 0.46 -10.92
C GLN A 128 8.61 -1.03 -10.93
N MET A 129 7.93 -1.85 -11.72
CA MET A 129 8.22 -3.27 -11.88
C MET A 129 9.67 -3.50 -12.29
N LEU A 130 10.21 -2.74 -13.25
CA LEU A 130 11.60 -2.85 -13.64
C LEU A 130 12.55 -2.53 -12.47
N VAL A 131 12.27 -1.48 -11.69
CA VAL A 131 13.06 -1.13 -10.51
C VAL A 131 13.05 -2.25 -9.46
N PHE A 132 11.91 -2.92 -9.28
CA PHE A 132 11.79 -4.03 -8.33
C PHE A 132 12.47 -5.31 -8.81
N PHE A 133 12.16 -5.74 -10.04
CA PHE A 133 12.50 -7.07 -10.52
C PHE A 133 13.91 -7.17 -11.09
N VAL A 134 14.41 -6.13 -11.79
CA VAL A 134 15.73 -6.23 -12.44
C VAL A 134 16.85 -6.48 -11.42
N PRO A 135 16.99 -5.71 -10.32
CA PRO A 135 18.02 -6.01 -9.33
C PRO A 135 17.79 -7.34 -8.60
N PHE A 136 16.53 -7.71 -8.35
CA PHE A 136 16.21 -9.00 -7.74
C PHE A 136 16.66 -10.17 -8.61
N VAL A 137 16.38 -10.14 -9.92
CA VAL A 137 16.84 -11.15 -10.88
C VAL A 137 18.37 -11.18 -10.94
N VAL A 138 19.02 -10.00 -10.96
CA VAL A 138 20.48 -9.91 -10.94
C VAL A 138 21.07 -10.58 -9.69
N ILE A 139 20.50 -10.32 -8.53
CA ILE A 139 20.91 -10.96 -7.26
C ILE A 139 20.81 -12.48 -7.36
N LEU A 140 19.68 -13.00 -7.89
CA LEU A 140 19.47 -14.43 -8.04
C LEU A 140 20.44 -15.06 -9.06
N VAL A 141 20.69 -14.39 -10.18
CA VAL A 141 21.63 -14.85 -11.20
C VAL A 141 23.06 -14.91 -10.63
N ILE A 142 23.51 -13.87 -9.93
CA ILE A 142 24.83 -13.85 -9.28
C ILE A 142 24.92 -14.97 -8.25
N ALA A 143 23.90 -15.15 -7.41
CA ALA A 143 23.85 -16.25 -6.43
C ALA A 143 23.92 -17.62 -7.12
N GLY A 144 23.21 -17.80 -8.24
CA GLY A 144 23.26 -19.02 -9.05
C GLY A 144 24.63 -19.30 -9.64
N LEU A 145 25.30 -18.26 -10.13
CA LEU A 145 26.67 -18.39 -10.69
C LEU A 145 27.75 -18.65 -9.62
N MET A 146 27.50 -18.21 -8.38
CA MET A 146 28.39 -18.48 -7.24
C MET A 146 28.25 -19.90 -6.66
N LEU A 147 27.22 -20.65 -7.10
CA LEU A 147 27.03 -22.01 -6.64
C LEU A 147 27.98 -22.93 -7.42
N PRO A 148 28.83 -23.72 -6.76
CA PRO A 148 29.66 -24.70 -7.45
C PRO A 148 28.79 -25.73 -8.15
N ASP A 149 29.22 -26.14 -9.35
CA ASP A 149 28.55 -27.16 -10.12
C ASP A 149 28.34 -28.44 -9.28
N ALA A 150 27.13 -28.95 -9.30
CA ALA A 150 26.65 -30.04 -8.46
C ALA A 150 27.30 -31.43 -8.77
N GLY A 151 28.56 -31.44 -9.17
CA GLY A 151 29.30 -32.68 -9.48
C GLY A 151 30.01 -33.37 -8.33
N GLY A 152 29.94 -32.83 -7.10
CA GLY A 152 30.63 -33.38 -5.94
C GLY A 152 29.73 -33.48 -4.71
N GLU A 153 29.66 -34.69 -4.19
CA GLU A 153 28.98 -35.22 -3.01
C GLU A 153 28.65 -34.28 -1.84
N ALA A 154 27.55 -34.55 -1.18
CA ALA A 154 26.96 -34.14 0.14
C ALA A 154 27.50 -32.94 0.93
N GLU A 155 28.78 -32.57 0.85
CA GLU A 155 29.35 -31.43 1.58
C GLU A 155 28.98 -30.05 0.98
N SER A 156 28.56 -29.99 -0.27
CA SER A 156 28.16 -28.74 -0.95
C SER A 156 26.77 -28.23 -0.54
N GLY A 157 25.95 -29.05 0.09
CA GLY A 157 24.57 -28.71 0.46
C GLY A 157 24.47 -27.55 1.45
N GLY A 158 25.36 -27.50 2.43
CA GLY A 158 25.37 -26.44 3.46
C GLY A 158 25.75 -25.08 2.89
N ALA A 159 26.81 -25.01 2.09
CA ALA A 159 27.26 -23.76 1.46
C ALA A 159 26.20 -23.22 0.48
N ARG A 160 25.54 -24.10 -0.26
CA ARG A 160 24.45 -23.74 -1.17
C ARG A 160 23.27 -23.12 -0.42
N LEU A 161 22.83 -23.71 0.69
CA LEU A 161 21.75 -23.17 1.52
C LEU A 161 22.12 -21.79 2.08
N ILE A 162 23.36 -21.59 2.52
CA ILE A 162 23.83 -20.30 3.04
C ILE A 162 23.78 -19.23 1.94
N VAL A 163 24.36 -19.47 0.76
CA VAL A 163 24.37 -18.52 -0.36
C VAL A 163 22.93 -18.17 -0.80
N MET A 164 22.05 -19.16 -0.95
CA MET A 164 20.66 -18.93 -1.32
C MET A 164 19.90 -18.15 -0.24
N SER A 165 20.15 -18.43 1.04
CA SER A 165 19.54 -17.69 2.15
C SER A 165 19.96 -16.22 2.14
N PHE A 166 21.26 -15.93 1.92
CA PHE A 166 21.73 -14.55 1.77
C PHE A 166 21.15 -13.86 0.54
N ALA A 167 21.04 -14.54 -0.60
CA ALA A 167 20.44 -13.99 -1.80
C ALA A 167 18.95 -13.66 -1.61
N ILE A 168 18.20 -14.54 -0.96
CA ILE A 168 16.79 -14.30 -0.61
C ILE A 168 16.68 -13.11 0.35
N LEU A 169 17.50 -13.06 1.40
CA LEU A 169 17.51 -11.95 2.35
C LEU A 169 17.84 -10.62 1.66
N ALA A 170 18.88 -10.59 0.82
CA ALA A 170 19.23 -9.41 0.04
C ALA A 170 18.09 -8.99 -0.91
N GLY A 171 17.44 -9.94 -1.54
CA GLY A 171 16.26 -9.70 -2.37
C GLY A 171 15.08 -9.10 -1.59
N ILE A 172 14.80 -9.61 -0.40
CA ILE A 172 13.74 -9.07 0.48
C ILE A 172 14.10 -7.63 0.91
N LEU A 173 15.34 -7.40 1.34
CA LEU A 173 15.81 -6.06 1.74
C LEU A 173 15.73 -5.07 0.57
N TRP A 174 16.14 -5.50 -0.63
CA TRP A 174 15.96 -4.70 -1.84
C TRP A 174 14.50 -4.36 -2.09
N TRP A 175 13.61 -5.35 -1.99
CA TRP A 175 12.18 -5.18 -2.24
C TRP A 175 11.54 -4.18 -1.27
N LEU A 176 11.89 -4.28 0.02
CA LEU A 176 11.45 -3.33 1.04
C LEU A 176 11.98 -1.91 0.77
N LEU A 177 13.26 -1.79 0.42
CA LEU A 177 13.88 -0.51 0.11
C LEU A 177 13.26 0.13 -1.14
N ALA A 178 13.14 -0.63 -2.24
CA ALA A 178 12.52 -0.17 -3.47
C ALA A 178 11.05 0.22 -3.25
N GLY A 179 10.29 -0.57 -2.48
CA GLY A 179 8.92 -0.26 -2.09
C GLY A 179 8.81 1.06 -1.35
N LEU A 180 9.68 1.29 -0.38
CA LEU A 180 9.74 2.55 0.35
C LEU A 180 10.10 3.73 -0.55
N LEU A 181 11.10 3.58 -1.41
CA LEU A 181 11.55 4.64 -2.33
C LEU A 181 10.49 5.01 -3.37
N MET A 182 9.63 4.07 -3.77
CA MET A 182 8.59 4.27 -4.79
C MET A 182 7.20 4.53 -4.22
N ILE A 183 7.07 4.64 -2.90
CA ILE A 183 5.77 4.71 -2.19
C ILE A 183 4.89 5.88 -2.65
N PHE A 184 5.49 6.99 -3.09
CA PHE A 184 4.80 8.18 -3.55
C PHE A 184 4.69 8.29 -5.08
N ALA A 185 5.21 7.33 -5.84
CA ALA A 185 5.15 7.39 -7.31
C ALA A 185 3.71 7.34 -7.84
N THR A 186 2.88 6.46 -7.28
CA THR A 186 1.46 6.36 -7.66
C THR A 186 0.65 7.62 -7.32
N PRO A 187 0.72 8.19 -6.10
CA PRO A 187 0.13 9.49 -5.82
C PRO A 187 0.60 10.62 -6.77
N ALA A 188 1.89 10.69 -7.11
CA ALA A 188 2.42 11.71 -8.00
C ALA A 188 1.83 11.61 -9.43
N VAL A 189 1.63 10.41 -9.94
CA VAL A 189 0.96 10.21 -11.24
C VAL A 189 -0.52 10.58 -11.17
N VAL A 190 -1.24 10.03 -10.19
CA VAL A 190 -2.70 10.11 -10.14
C VAL A 190 -3.20 11.50 -9.73
N LEU A 191 -2.50 12.15 -8.79
CA LEU A 191 -2.93 13.43 -8.22
C LEU A 191 -2.34 14.64 -8.94
N ASP A 192 -1.05 14.56 -9.26
CA ASP A 192 -0.30 15.69 -9.82
C ASP A 192 -0.07 15.53 -11.33
N GLY A 193 -0.50 14.42 -11.94
CA GLY A 193 -0.43 14.17 -13.38
C GLY A 193 1.00 13.99 -13.90
N GLU A 194 1.94 13.66 -13.02
CA GLU A 194 3.34 13.48 -13.42
C GLU A 194 3.51 12.30 -14.39
N GLY A 195 4.45 12.46 -15.33
CA GLY A 195 4.83 11.37 -16.21
C GLY A 195 5.55 10.23 -15.46
N PRO A 196 5.68 9.02 -16.07
CA PRO A 196 6.17 7.83 -15.39
C PRO A 196 7.55 7.99 -14.76
N VAL A 197 8.51 8.54 -15.48
CA VAL A 197 9.89 8.75 -14.96
C VAL A 197 9.93 9.88 -13.93
N GLN A 198 9.14 10.93 -14.15
CA GLN A 198 9.09 12.07 -13.23
C GLN A 198 8.53 11.67 -11.88
N SER A 199 7.45 10.86 -11.85
CA SER A 199 6.84 10.37 -10.61
C SER A 199 7.80 9.52 -9.77
N LEU A 200 8.59 8.66 -10.42
CA LEU A 200 9.64 7.89 -9.75
C LEU A 200 10.72 8.81 -9.15
N ARG A 201 11.17 9.79 -9.93
CA ARG A 201 12.16 10.77 -9.46
C ARG A 201 11.63 11.61 -8.29
N THR A 202 10.38 12.04 -8.38
CA THR A 202 9.70 12.76 -7.30
C THR A 202 9.61 11.91 -6.04
N SER A 203 9.14 10.66 -6.14
CA SER A 203 9.07 9.73 -5.02
C SER A 203 10.43 9.49 -4.38
N PHE A 204 11.44 9.17 -5.18
CA PHE A 204 12.81 8.96 -4.71
C PHE A 204 13.34 10.19 -3.96
N ARG A 205 13.19 11.38 -4.53
CA ARG A 205 13.65 12.64 -3.92
C ARG A 205 12.94 12.94 -2.60
N LEU A 206 11.62 12.73 -2.52
CA LEU A 206 10.84 12.95 -1.31
C LEU A 206 11.26 12.00 -0.20
N VAL A 207 11.39 10.72 -0.52
CA VAL A 207 11.74 9.70 0.47
C VAL A 207 13.17 9.89 0.96
N THR A 208 14.16 10.05 0.06
CA THR A 208 15.58 10.18 0.47
C THR A 208 15.83 11.42 1.32
N ARG A 209 15.11 12.52 1.06
CA ARG A 209 15.25 13.78 1.85
C ARG A 209 14.61 13.68 3.24
N ASN A 210 13.61 12.84 3.40
CA ASN A 210 12.80 12.77 4.62
C ASN A 210 12.69 11.35 5.18
N LEU A 211 13.67 10.48 4.86
CA LEU A 211 13.60 9.03 5.12
C LEU A 211 13.28 8.70 6.58
N GLY A 212 14.01 9.28 7.53
CA GLY A 212 13.81 9.03 8.95
C GLY A 212 12.41 9.43 9.43
N ASP A 213 11.96 10.58 8.99
CA ASP A 213 10.65 11.13 9.37
C ASP A 213 9.48 10.33 8.78
N ILE A 214 9.60 9.90 7.52
CA ILE A 214 8.60 9.06 6.86
C ILE A 214 8.57 7.68 7.51
N LEU A 215 9.74 7.06 7.68
CA LEU A 215 9.87 5.72 8.25
C LEU A 215 9.30 5.66 9.66
N LEU A 216 9.61 6.65 10.51
CA LEU A 216 9.13 6.69 11.88
C LEU A 216 7.59 6.75 11.95
N ARG A 217 6.94 7.53 11.07
CA ARG A 217 5.48 7.65 11.02
C ARG A 217 4.82 6.40 10.45
N LEU A 218 5.41 5.84 9.39
CA LEU A 218 4.92 4.58 8.82
C LEU A 218 5.06 3.41 9.81
N LEU A 219 6.17 3.34 10.57
CA LEU A 219 6.36 2.34 11.61
C LEU A 219 5.36 2.52 12.76
N ALA A 220 5.14 3.76 13.20
CA ALA A 220 4.13 4.05 14.23
C ALA A 220 2.72 3.64 13.78
N PHE A 221 2.35 3.97 12.53
CA PHE A 221 1.08 3.55 11.96
C PHE A 221 1.02 2.02 11.80
N ALA A 222 2.06 1.40 11.26
CA ALA A 222 2.12 -0.05 11.05
C ALA A 222 2.02 -0.81 12.38
N PHE A 223 2.69 -0.34 13.43
CA PHE A 223 2.60 -0.93 14.76
C PHE A 223 1.18 -0.83 15.33
N LEU A 224 0.57 0.35 15.28
CA LEU A 224 -0.81 0.53 15.74
C LEU A 224 -1.80 -0.31 14.94
N ALA A 225 -1.67 -0.26 13.60
CA ALA A 225 -2.50 -1.05 12.69
C ALA A 225 -2.32 -2.55 12.93
N PHE A 226 -1.09 -3.02 13.16
CA PHE A 226 -0.79 -4.42 13.48
C PHE A 226 -1.50 -4.87 14.76
N VAL A 227 -1.41 -4.09 15.84
CA VAL A 227 -2.06 -4.43 17.12
C VAL A 227 -3.57 -4.54 16.95
N ILE A 228 -4.20 -3.54 16.31
CA ILE A 228 -5.65 -3.55 16.10
C ILE A 228 -6.06 -4.68 15.15
N TYR A 229 -5.32 -4.87 14.07
CA TYR A 229 -5.55 -5.95 13.09
C TYR A 229 -5.41 -7.33 13.73
N PHE A 230 -4.39 -7.53 14.56
CA PHE A 230 -4.18 -8.79 15.28
C PHE A 230 -5.37 -9.14 16.17
N VAL A 231 -5.86 -8.16 16.94
CA VAL A 231 -7.07 -8.34 17.78
C VAL A 231 -8.30 -8.62 16.92
N ALA A 232 -8.48 -7.88 15.82
CA ALA A 232 -9.59 -8.07 14.90
C ALA A 232 -9.57 -9.43 14.20
N MET A 233 -8.39 -10.03 14.00
CA MET A 233 -8.24 -11.36 13.37
C MET A 233 -8.42 -12.53 14.35
N MET A 234 -8.44 -12.30 15.66
CA MET A 234 -8.61 -13.38 16.65
C MET A 234 -9.80 -14.30 16.39
N PRO A 235 -11.02 -13.80 16.04
CA PRO A 235 -12.15 -14.68 15.77
C PRO A 235 -11.89 -15.68 14.65
N ALA A 236 -11.29 -15.24 13.53
CA ALA A 236 -10.94 -16.12 12.42
C ALA A 236 -9.89 -17.17 12.83
N THR A 237 -8.90 -16.75 13.60
CA THR A 237 -7.84 -17.64 14.12
C THR A 237 -8.41 -18.68 15.06
N ILE A 238 -9.37 -18.32 15.94
CA ILE A 238 -10.04 -19.25 16.84
C ILE A 238 -10.83 -20.28 16.01
N LEU A 239 -11.62 -19.83 15.01
CA LEU A 239 -12.40 -20.72 14.15
C LEU A 239 -11.51 -21.75 13.43
N THR A 240 -10.39 -21.32 12.86
CA THR A 240 -9.46 -22.23 12.17
C THR A 240 -8.74 -23.18 13.11
N ASN A 241 -8.45 -22.77 14.34
CA ASN A 241 -7.83 -23.63 15.35
C ASN A 241 -8.82 -24.67 15.88
N VAL A 242 -10.10 -24.32 16.09
CA VAL A 242 -11.16 -25.26 16.46
C VAL A 242 -11.33 -26.34 15.36
N GLU A 243 -11.33 -25.95 14.10
CA GLU A 243 -11.36 -26.89 12.97
C GLU A 243 -10.19 -27.89 13.01
N ARG A 244 -8.97 -27.39 13.20
CA ARG A 244 -7.76 -28.22 13.30
C ARG A 244 -7.82 -29.17 14.49
N ALA A 245 -8.26 -28.70 15.64
CA ALA A 245 -8.34 -29.50 16.87
C ALA A 245 -9.42 -30.59 16.80
N SER A 246 -10.52 -30.33 16.12
CA SER A 246 -11.61 -31.29 15.93
C SER A 246 -11.30 -32.41 14.93
N GLY A 247 -10.29 -32.21 14.08
CA GLY A 247 -9.97 -33.11 12.97
C GLY A 247 -11.05 -33.17 11.88
N VAL A 248 -12.10 -32.35 12.00
CA VAL A 248 -13.23 -32.33 11.06
C VAL A 248 -13.12 -31.08 10.19
N THR A 249 -12.86 -31.30 8.90
CA THR A 249 -12.90 -30.23 7.91
C THR A 249 -14.34 -29.76 7.71
N SER A 250 -14.65 -28.56 8.20
CA SER A 250 -15.98 -27.97 8.14
C SER A 250 -16.04 -26.80 7.15
N VAL A 251 -16.74 -26.99 6.02
CA VAL A 251 -16.95 -25.92 5.03
C VAL A 251 -17.57 -24.66 5.66
N PRO A 252 -18.60 -24.73 6.54
CA PRO A 252 -19.13 -23.55 7.20
C PRO A 252 -18.11 -22.78 8.04
N ILE A 253 -17.21 -23.46 8.75
CA ILE A 253 -16.16 -22.81 9.57
C ILE A 253 -15.16 -22.09 8.67
N LYS A 254 -14.72 -22.73 7.59
CA LYS A 254 -13.82 -22.10 6.59
C LYS A 254 -14.43 -20.85 5.99
N LEU A 255 -15.69 -20.94 5.55
CA LEU A 255 -16.41 -19.79 4.99
C LEU A 255 -16.62 -18.67 6.02
N ALA A 256 -16.95 -18.99 7.26
CA ALA A 256 -17.08 -18.00 8.32
C ALA A 256 -15.75 -17.26 8.57
N ALA A 257 -14.62 -17.98 8.58
CA ALA A 257 -13.30 -17.39 8.71
C ALA A 257 -12.96 -16.48 7.50
N VAL A 258 -13.28 -16.90 6.27
CA VAL A 258 -13.07 -16.12 5.05
C VAL A 258 -13.94 -14.85 5.04
N ILE A 259 -15.22 -14.96 5.42
CA ILE A 259 -16.12 -13.79 5.54
C ILE A 259 -15.54 -12.78 6.51
N TRP A 260 -15.10 -13.24 7.68
CA TRP A 260 -14.53 -12.37 8.72
C TRP A 260 -13.23 -11.70 8.25
N THR A 261 -12.28 -12.47 7.73
CA THR A 261 -10.98 -11.93 7.26
C THR A 261 -11.18 -10.91 6.14
N SER A 262 -12.09 -11.20 5.19
CA SER A 262 -12.43 -10.28 4.10
C SER A 262 -13.03 -8.97 4.61
N ALA A 263 -13.87 -9.03 5.65
CA ALA A 263 -14.46 -7.84 6.28
C ALA A 263 -13.39 -6.99 6.99
N VAL A 264 -12.53 -7.62 7.79
CA VAL A 264 -11.43 -6.94 8.49
C VAL A 264 -10.48 -6.27 7.50
N ASP A 265 -10.02 -6.98 6.49
CA ASP A 265 -9.12 -6.44 5.47
C ASP A 265 -9.73 -5.25 4.72
N THR A 266 -11.02 -5.35 4.37
CA THR A 266 -11.72 -4.28 3.67
C THR A 266 -11.90 -3.06 4.57
N PHE A 267 -12.16 -3.27 5.87
CA PHE A 267 -12.27 -2.20 6.85
C PHE A 267 -10.93 -1.44 7.02
N PHE A 268 -9.80 -2.12 7.04
CA PHE A 268 -8.49 -1.48 7.21
C PHE A 268 -7.99 -0.75 5.96
N PHE A 269 -8.48 -1.09 4.79
CA PHE A 269 -7.99 -0.56 3.53
C PHE A 269 -7.99 0.98 3.43
N PRO A 270 -9.07 1.72 3.79
CA PRO A 270 -9.07 3.18 3.76
C PRO A 270 -8.00 3.83 4.62
N PHE A 271 -7.66 3.22 5.76
CA PHE A 271 -6.63 3.73 6.68
C PHE A 271 -5.22 3.57 6.10
N TRP A 272 -4.95 2.47 5.40
CA TRP A 272 -3.68 2.27 4.70
C TRP A 272 -3.45 3.32 3.62
N VAL A 273 -4.47 3.62 2.83
CA VAL A 273 -4.38 4.66 1.82
C VAL A 273 -4.24 6.04 2.48
N ALA A 274 -5.00 6.31 3.56
CA ALA A 274 -4.94 7.56 4.30
C ALA A 274 -3.55 7.82 4.91
N ALA A 275 -2.87 6.78 5.39
CA ALA A 275 -1.52 6.91 5.92
C ALA A 275 -0.54 7.45 4.87
N LEU A 276 -0.64 6.96 3.63
CA LEU A 276 0.16 7.44 2.52
C LEU A 276 -0.23 8.85 2.08
N MET A 277 -1.53 9.13 2.00
CA MET A 277 -2.06 10.42 1.55
C MET A 277 -1.69 11.57 2.47
N VAL A 278 -1.80 11.37 3.79
CA VAL A 278 -1.42 12.37 4.79
C VAL A 278 0.08 12.69 4.68
N LEU A 279 0.94 11.68 4.52
CA LEU A 279 2.37 11.91 4.33
C LEU A 279 2.68 12.60 3.01
N TYR A 280 2.06 12.14 1.92
CA TYR A 280 2.29 12.71 0.60
C TYR A 280 1.95 14.20 0.56
N ARG A 281 0.78 14.60 1.07
CA ARG A 281 0.35 16.00 1.09
C ARG A 281 1.10 16.87 2.11
N ALA A 282 1.59 16.28 3.19
CA ALA A 282 2.49 17.00 4.09
C ALA A 282 3.85 17.33 3.45
N LEU A 283 4.29 16.51 2.48
CA LEU A 283 5.55 16.71 1.75
C LEU A 283 5.38 17.56 0.48
N ILE A 284 4.23 17.48 -0.18
CA ILE A 284 3.90 18.24 -1.40
C ILE A 284 2.61 19.04 -1.13
N PRO A 285 2.73 20.29 -0.65
CA PRO A 285 1.57 21.16 -0.49
C PRO A 285 0.93 21.50 -1.85
N TYR A 286 -0.34 21.87 -1.82
CA TYR A 286 -1.07 22.22 -3.04
C TYR A 286 -0.44 23.40 -3.79
N ALA A 287 -0.50 23.38 -5.12
CA ALA A 287 -0.04 24.48 -5.95
C ALA A 287 -0.91 25.73 -5.65
N GLY A 288 -0.29 26.81 -5.17
CA GLY A 288 -0.98 28.04 -4.77
C GLY A 288 -0.94 28.33 -3.25
N GLU A 289 -0.70 27.33 -2.41
CA GLU A 289 -0.34 27.56 -1.02
C GLU A 289 1.13 27.95 -0.94
N THR A 290 1.40 29.21 -1.21
CA THR A 290 2.70 29.80 -0.87
C THR A 290 2.93 29.55 0.62
N ARG A 291 3.98 28.82 0.94
CA ARG A 291 4.49 28.60 2.30
C ARG A 291 4.73 29.95 3.00
N ALA A 292 3.68 30.60 3.43
CA ALA A 292 3.76 31.53 4.52
C ALA A 292 3.90 30.66 5.77
N GLY A 293 5.11 30.51 6.26
CA GLY A 293 5.64 29.99 7.50
C GLY A 293 4.75 29.48 8.64
N ALA A 294 3.53 29.04 8.36
CA ALA A 294 2.66 28.43 9.34
C ALA A 294 2.79 26.91 9.26
N PRO A 295 3.01 26.21 10.39
CA PRO A 295 2.70 24.79 10.47
C PRO A 295 1.25 24.66 10.01
N VAL A 296 0.95 23.72 9.09
CA VAL A 296 -0.43 23.35 8.78
C VAL A 296 -1.07 23.03 10.12
N ALA A 297 -1.84 23.96 10.64
CA ALA A 297 -2.61 23.79 11.86
C ALA A 297 -3.76 22.85 11.47
N ILE A 298 -3.49 21.53 11.49
CA ILE A 298 -4.50 20.51 11.29
C ILE A 298 -5.65 20.70 12.27
N ASP A 299 -5.42 21.41 13.38
CA ASP A 299 -6.41 21.68 14.41
C ASP A 299 -7.42 22.78 14.05
N GLU A 300 -7.11 23.73 13.15
CA GLU A 300 -8.08 24.79 12.81
C GLU A 300 -8.97 24.44 11.61
N GLU A 301 -8.51 23.63 10.67
CA GLU A 301 -9.29 23.24 9.49
C GLU A 301 -10.30 22.11 9.79
N PHE A 302 -10.17 21.45 10.93
CA PHE A 302 -11.09 20.42 11.39
C PHE A 302 -12.17 20.92 12.35
N ARG A 303 -12.36 22.23 12.49
CA ARG A 303 -13.57 22.70 13.17
C ARG A 303 -14.78 22.28 12.34
N PRO A 304 -15.76 21.58 12.95
CA PRO A 304 -17.00 21.28 12.25
C PRO A 304 -17.57 22.62 11.77
N VAL A 305 -17.85 22.70 10.47
CA VAL A 305 -18.62 23.82 9.90
C VAL A 305 -19.90 23.88 10.71
N THR A 306 -19.97 24.84 11.63
CA THR A 306 -21.20 25.15 12.35
C THR A 306 -22.23 25.47 11.27
N ALA A 307 -23.33 24.72 11.28
CA ALA A 307 -24.44 24.91 10.37
C ALA A 307 -24.76 26.40 10.19
N PRO A 308 -25.07 26.86 8.96
CA PRO A 308 -25.41 28.26 8.74
C PRO A 308 -26.56 28.62 9.67
N ARG A 309 -26.35 29.66 10.50
CA ARG A 309 -27.42 30.26 11.28
C ARG A 309 -28.51 30.66 10.29
N ALA A 310 -29.67 30.10 10.47
CA ALA A 310 -30.84 30.50 9.72
C ALA A 310 -31.06 32.02 9.92
N PRO A 311 -31.33 32.76 8.85
CA PRO A 311 -31.74 34.16 8.96
C PRO A 311 -33.22 34.18 9.35
N PHE A 312 -33.51 34.34 10.65
CA PHE A 312 -34.82 34.75 11.12
C PHE A 312 -34.61 35.56 12.38
N GLU A 313 -34.66 36.88 12.22
CA GLU A 313 -35.67 37.82 12.68
C GLU A 313 -35.27 39.24 12.24
#